data_d4c7f50c8895cd9dd4c3037e07af3f63
#
_entry.id   d4c7f50c8895cd9dd4c3037e07af3f63
#
_cell.length_a   1.000
_cell.length_b   1.000
_cell.length_c   1.000
_cell.angle_alpha   90.00
_cell.angle_beta   90.00
_cell.angle_gamma   90.00
#
_symmetry.space_group_name_H-M   'P 1'
#
loop_
_entity.id
_entity.type
_entity.pdbx_description
1 polymer ?
#
loop_
_entity_poly.entity_id
_entity_poly.type
_entity_poly.pdbx_seq_one_letter_code
_entity_poly.pdbx_strand_id
1 'polypeptide(L)'
;FIGPPLTPRYVTQSNLINYEYQLYIANLRSAPLRFGFMVADKADPDRRLFSVDTLFDYLERDGFSRTVQEWHFNACEFDGFWLKDCTVVEAKGRYEQFLDSDNGPKYHFVEKGIFSPWNAQMTRQKAAISIAGHQAQLSWFFMQVRTMAAATRFAGLDPLICKYEPYPGEVG
;
A
#
# COMPACT_ATOMS: atom_id res chain seq x y z
N PHE A 1 14.16 -5.60 12.74
CA PHE A 1 14.38 -4.20 13.13
C PHE A 1 13.38 -3.32 12.39
N ILE A 2 12.50 -2.64 13.09
CA ILE A 2 11.59 -1.67 12.51
C ILE A 2 12.40 -0.39 12.32
N GLY A 3 12.64 -0.01 11.09
CA GLY A 3 13.33 1.21 10.75
C GLY A 3 12.41 2.43 10.78
N PRO A 4 12.97 3.63 10.75
CA PRO A 4 12.20 4.84 10.59
C PRO A 4 11.43 4.78 9.26
N PRO A 5 10.31 5.50 9.17
CA PRO A 5 9.58 5.61 7.94
C PRO A 5 10.45 6.18 6.83
N LEU A 6 10.25 5.64 5.63
CA LEU A 6 10.97 6.07 4.44
C LEU A 6 10.57 7.48 3.99
N THR A 7 11.34 7.98 3.04
CA THR A 7 11.02 9.21 2.33
C THR A 7 9.60 9.12 1.76
N PRO A 8 8.71 10.03 2.12
CA PRO A 8 7.34 9.98 1.68
C PRO A 8 7.22 10.08 0.16
N ARG A 9 6.29 9.31 -0.40
CA ARG A 9 5.94 9.42 -1.82
C ARG A 9 4.89 10.49 -2.02
N TYR A 10 5.04 11.28 -3.07
CA TYR A 10 4.04 12.26 -3.44
C TYR A 10 2.79 11.61 -4.00
N VAL A 11 1.64 12.00 -3.46
CA VAL A 11 0.32 11.52 -3.88
C VAL A 11 -0.19 12.36 -5.03
N THR A 12 -0.54 11.72 -6.14
CA THR A 12 -1.22 12.37 -7.25
C THR A 12 -2.74 12.20 -7.10
N GLN A 13 -3.51 13.17 -7.59
CA GLN A 13 -4.98 13.11 -7.51
C GLN A 13 -5.56 11.87 -8.20
N SER A 14 -4.97 11.44 -9.31
CA SER A 14 -5.39 10.24 -10.04
C SER A 14 -5.22 8.93 -9.26
N ASN A 15 -4.32 8.90 -8.27
CA ASN A 15 -4.04 7.73 -7.44
C ASN A 15 -4.57 7.87 -6.00
N LEU A 16 -5.34 8.92 -5.72
CA LEU A 16 -5.79 9.22 -4.36
C LEU A 16 -6.47 8.02 -3.69
N ILE A 17 -7.40 7.36 -4.38
CA ILE A 17 -8.13 6.22 -3.84
C ILE A 17 -7.21 5.06 -3.42
N ASN A 18 -6.10 4.83 -4.13
CA ASN A 18 -5.15 3.78 -3.78
C ASN A 18 -4.40 4.12 -2.50
N TYR A 19 -4.06 5.39 -2.29
CA TYR A 19 -3.41 5.85 -1.07
C TYR A 19 -4.37 5.94 0.12
N GLU A 20 -5.63 6.30 -0.10
CA GLU A 20 -6.67 6.23 0.93
C GLU A 20 -6.88 4.79 1.40
N TYR A 21 -6.92 3.85 0.47
CA TYR A 21 -6.99 2.43 0.79
C TYR A 21 -5.75 1.95 1.56
N GLN A 22 -4.55 2.36 1.14
CA GLN A 22 -3.31 2.06 1.87
C GLN A 22 -3.40 2.53 3.31
N LEU A 23 -3.85 3.76 3.55
CA LEU A 23 -4.02 4.31 4.89
C LEU A 23 -5.11 3.58 5.69
N TYR A 24 -6.22 3.23 5.05
CA TYR A 24 -7.27 2.43 5.66
C TYR A 24 -6.72 1.10 6.18
N ILE A 25 -6.01 0.35 5.34
CA ILE A 25 -5.40 -0.93 5.73
C ILE A 25 -4.34 -0.74 6.83
N ALA A 26 -3.46 0.24 6.71
CA ALA A 26 -2.44 0.52 7.72
C ALA A 26 -3.05 0.80 9.10
N ASN A 27 -4.22 1.45 9.15
CA ASN A 27 -4.92 1.84 10.38
C ASN A 27 -6.03 0.87 10.81
N LEU A 28 -6.28 -0.19 10.07
CA LEU A 28 -7.39 -1.12 10.34
C LEU A 28 -7.25 -1.83 11.69
N ARG A 29 -6.04 -2.10 12.11
CA ARG A 29 -5.72 -2.62 13.44
C ARG A 29 -4.68 -1.74 14.11
N SER A 30 -4.77 -1.64 15.44
CA SER A 30 -3.96 -0.73 16.27
C SER A 30 -2.47 -0.74 15.89
N ALA A 31 -2.12 0.12 14.96
CA ALA A 31 -0.74 0.44 14.67
C ALA A 31 -0.12 1.22 15.84
N PRO A 32 1.19 1.14 16.05
CA PRO A 32 1.87 1.94 17.07
C PRO A 32 1.76 3.44 16.80
N LEU A 33 1.59 3.79 15.53
CA LEU A 33 1.36 5.16 15.05
C LEU A 33 0.15 5.14 14.12
N ARG A 34 -0.69 6.17 14.22
CA ARG A 34 -1.71 6.42 13.20
C ARG A 34 -1.00 6.87 11.93
N PHE A 35 -1.28 6.15 10.85
CA PHE A 35 -0.85 6.58 9.53
C PHE A 35 -1.77 7.67 9.04
N GLY A 36 -1.22 8.68 8.45
CA GLY A 36 -1.93 9.76 7.84
C GLY A 36 -1.23 10.23 6.58
N PHE A 37 -1.89 11.12 5.86
CA PHE A 37 -1.20 11.84 4.82
C PHE A 37 -0.30 12.91 5.46
N MET A 38 0.88 13.06 4.92
CA MET A 38 1.78 14.13 5.27
C MET A 38 1.74 15.18 4.16
N VAL A 39 1.75 16.44 4.57
CA VAL A 39 1.90 17.56 3.66
C VAL A 39 3.38 17.92 3.62
N ALA A 40 3.97 17.91 2.44
CA ALA A 40 5.35 18.33 2.22
C ALA A 40 5.37 19.69 1.52
N ASP A 41 6.23 20.57 1.98
CA ASP A 41 6.54 21.82 1.29
C ASP A 41 7.30 21.48 -0.01
N LYS A 42 6.83 21.96 -1.15
CA LYS A 42 7.49 21.73 -2.44
C LYS A 42 8.87 22.42 -2.53
N ALA A 43 9.04 23.53 -1.81
CA ALA A 43 10.30 24.27 -1.77
C ALA A 43 11.29 23.66 -0.77
N ASP A 44 10.80 23.00 0.28
CA ASP A 44 11.59 22.31 1.31
C ASP A 44 10.97 20.94 1.61
N PRO A 45 11.37 19.89 0.86
CA PRO A 45 10.81 18.55 1.04
C PRO A 45 11.03 17.94 2.42
N ASP A 46 11.97 18.45 3.18
CA ASP A 46 12.25 17.99 4.55
C ASP A 46 11.32 18.65 5.58
N ARG A 47 10.71 19.77 5.23
CA ARG A 47 9.69 20.43 6.03
C ARG A 47 8.35 19.78 5.84
N ARG A 48 7.96 18.93 6.76
CA ARG A 48 6.73 18.12 6.70
C ARG A 48 5.77 18.54 7.79
N LEU A 49 4.51 18.71 7.40
CA LEU A 49 3.41 18.92 8.32
C LEU A 49 2.55 17.66 8.33
N PHE A 50 2.37 17.07 9.49
CA PHE A 50 1.47 15.94 9.66
C PHE A 50 0.04 16.47 9.66
N SER A 51 -0.79 15.98 8.72
CA SER A 51 -2.22 16.29 8.69
C SER A 51 -3.03 15.00 8.85
N VAL A 52 -3.91 15.01 9.85
CA VAL A 52 -4.90 13.95 10.08
C VAL A 52 -6.22 14.30 9.37
N ASP A 53 -6.37 15.56 8.99
CA ASP A 53 -7.61 16.10 8.45
C ASP A 53 -7.61 16.16 6.94
N THR A 54 -8.82 16.13 6.46
CA THR A 54 -9.27 16.14 5.09
C THR A 54 -8.27 16.69 4.10
N LEU A 55 -7.83 15.80 3.38
CA LEU A 55 -6.92 15.78 2.28
C LEU A 55 -7.15 16.90 1.25
N PHE A 56 -8.37 17.35 1.08
CA PHE A 56 -8.75 18.29 0.02
C PHE A 56 -8.32 19.72 0.32
N ASP A 57 -8.32 20.13 1.57
CA ASP A 57 -7.99 21.51 1.97
C ASP A 57 -6.54 21.92 1.68
N TYR A 58 -5.66 20.94 1.51
CA TYR A 58 -4.25 21.19 1.26
C TYR A 58 -3.83 21.03 -0.21
N LEU A 59 -4.65 20.38 -1.05
CA LEU A 59 -4.31 20.22 -2.48
C LEU A 59 -4.24 21.53 -3.23
N GLU A 60 -4.99 22.51 -2.77
CA GLU A 60 -5.15 23.80 -3.43
C GLU A 60 -4.20 24.87 -2.90
N ARG A 61 -3.44 24.59 -1.83
CA ARG A 61 -2.45 25.55 -1.33
C ARG A 61 -1.19 25.49 -2.17
N ASP A 62 -0.86 26.63 -2.77
CA ASP A 62 0.41 26.80 -3.48
C ASP A 62 1.60 26.46 -2.57
N GLY A 63 2.52 25.67 -3.10
CA GLY A 63 3.76 25.31 -2.43
C GLY A 63 3.70 24.00 -1.63
N PHE A 64 2.55 23.36 -1.45
CA PHE A 64 2.44 22.08 -0.73
C PHE A 64 1.99 20.94 -1.63
N SER A 65 2.45 19.75 -1.30
CA SER A 65 2.01 18.51 -1.92
C SER A 65 1.84 17.44 -0.86
N ARG A 66 1.10 16.39 -1.19
CA ARG A 66 0.85 15.28 -0.28
C ARG A 66 1.83 14.17 -0.45
N THR A 67 2.09 13.52 0.66
CA THR A 67 2.94 12.35 0.71
C THR A 67 2.31 11.28 1.57
N VAL A 68 2.57 10.03 1.24
CA VAL A 68 2.24 8.85 2.03
C VAL A 68 3.51 8.32 2.66
N GLN A 69 3.43 7.89 3.90
CA GLN A 69 4.52 7.29 4.64
C GLN A 69 4.44 5.77 4.56
N GLU A 70 5.57 5.13 4.27
CA GLU A 70 5.72 3.68 4.27
C GLU A 70 6.63 3.24 5.41
N TRP A 71 6.49 1.99 5.87
CA TRP A 71 7.32 1.42 6.92
C TRP A 71 8.49 0.65 6.35
N HIS A 72 9.59 0.68 7.09
CA HIS A 72 10.79 -0.06 6.75
C HIS A 72 11.01 -1.21 7.73
N PHE A 73 11.10 -2.42 7.21
CA PHE A 73 11.46 -3.58 7.98
C PHE A 73 12.51 -4.40 7.22
N ASN A 74 13.69 -4.61 7.81
CA ASN A 74 14.81 -5.32 7.19
C ASN A 74 15.11 -4.89 5.74
N ALA A 75 15.24 -3.57 5.54
CA ALA A 75 15.49 -2.94 4.23
C ALA A 75 14.37 -3.18 3.18
N CYS A 76 13.18 -3.56 3.59
CA CYS A 76 12.01 -3.73 2.74
C CYS A 76 10.89 -2.79 3.16
N GLU A 77 10.18 -2.25 2.18
CA GLU A 77 9.07 -1.30 2.35
C GLU A 77 7.75 -2.03 2.52
N PHE A 78 6.89 -1.49 3.39
CA PHE A 78 5.54 -1.97 3.66
C PHE A 78 4.59 -0.79 3.86
N ASP A 79 3.35 -0.95 3.44
CA ASP A 79 2.31 0.08 3.58
C ASP A 79 1.90 0.31 5.04
N GLY A 80 2.08 -0.68 5.92
CA GLY A 80 1.76 -0.53 7.32
C GLY A 80 2.30 -1.66 8.20
N PHE A 81 2.15 -1.45 9.51
CA PHE A 81 2.57 -2.41 10.52
C PHE A 81 1.57 -2.49 11.67
N TRP A 82 1.06 -3.68 11.93
CA TRP A 82 0.16 -3.98 13.05
C TRP A 82 0.94 -4.62 14.19
N LEU A 83 1.40 -3.78 15.11
CA LEU A 83 2.31 -4.20 16.18
C LEU A 83 1.76 -5.35 17.03
N LYS A 84 0.50 -5.28 17.44
CA LYS A 84 -0.12 -6.29 18.31
C LYS A 84 -0.23 -7.66 17.64
N ASP A 85 -0.39 -7.67 16.34
CA ASP A 85 -0.52 -8.89 15.53
C ASP A 85 0.82 -9.34 14.95
N CYS A 86 1.90 -8.58 15.20
CA CYS A 86 3.22 -8.78 14.61
C CYS A 86 3.16 -8.94 13.08
N THR A 87 2.31 -8.13 12.42
CA THR A 87 1.99 -8.26 11.00
C THR A 87 2.38 -7.01 10.23
N VAL A 88 3.18 -7.18 9.19
CA VAL A 88 3.40 -6.14 8.18
C VAL A 88 2.36 -6.30 7.07
N VAL A 89 1.86 -5.19 6.56
CA VAL A 89 0.77 -5.18 5.59
C VAL A 89 1.14 -4.45 4.31
N GLU A 90 0.59 -4.94 3.22
CA GLU A 90 0.64 -4.34 1.89
C GLU A 90 -0.78 -4.16 1.38
N ALA A 91 -1.08 -3.07 0.69
CA ALA A 91 -2.39 -2.72 0.20
C ALA A 91 -2.41 -2.51 -1.31
N LYS A 92 -3.36 -3.13 -1.99
CA LYS A 92 -3.58 -3.00 -3.43
C LYS A 92 -4.98 -2.45 -3.68
N GLY A 93 -5.06 -1.20 -4.11
CA GLY A 93 -6.30 -0.48 -4.35
C GLY A 93 -7.02 -0.89 -5.63
N ARG A 94 -7.36 0.10 -6.47
CA ARG A 94 -8.10 -0.11 -7.72
C ARG A 94 -7.18 -0.58 -8.85
N TYR A 95 -7.40 -1.81 -9.32
CA TYR A 95 -6.67 -2.40 -10.45
C TYR A 95 -7.57 -3.16 -11.43
N GLU A 96 -8.88 -3.31 -11.16
CA GLU A 96 -9.79 -4.04 -12.05
C GLU A 96 -9.88 -3.46 -13.47
N GLN A 97 -9.64 -2.17 -13.64
CA GLN A 97 -9.57 -1.55 -14.97
C GLN A 97 -8.49 -2.15 -15.88
N PHE A 98 -7.52 -2.84 -15.30
CA PHE A 98 -6.43 -3.51 -16.03
C PHE A 98 -6.72 -5.01 -16.31
N LEU A 99 -7.90 -5.50 -15.88
CA LEU A 99 -8.33 -6.89 -16.08
C LEU A 99 -9.33 -7.01 -17.21
N ASP A 100 -9.30 -8.13 -17.92
CA ASP A 100 -10.32 -8.52 -18.88
C ASP A 100 -11.52 -9.20 -18.21
N SER A 101 -12.47 -9.72 -19.01
CA SER A 101 -13.67 -10.42 -18.53
C SER A 101 -13.35 -11.69 -17.74
N ASP A 102 -12.25 -12.35 -18.04
CA ASP A 102 -11.81 -13.60 -17.43
C ASP A 102 -10.85 -13.40 -16.26
N ASN A 103 -10.74 -12.16 -15.78
CA ASN A 103 -9.79 -11.70 -14.77
C ASN A 103 -8.31 -11.84 -15.16
N GLY A 104 -8.03 -12.02 -16.44
CA GLY A 104 -6.68 -12.00 -16.97
C GLY A 104 -6.14 -10.59 -17.19
N PRO A 105 -4.85 -10.45 -17.52
CA PRO A 105 -4.27 -9.16 -17.85
C PRO A 105 -4.83 -8.63 -19.17
N LYS A 106 -5.59 -7.53 -19.11
CA LYS A 106 -6.24 -6.91 -20.27
C LYS A 106 -5.24 -6.44 -21.33
N TYR A 107 -4.05 -6.06 -20.90
CA TYR A 107 -3.00 -5.53 -21.77
C TYR A 107 -1.67 -6.22 -21.45
N HIS A 108 -0.83 -6.39 -22.45
CA HIS A 108 0.48 -7.03 -22.27
C HIS A 108 1.37 -6.32 -21.24
N PHE A 109 1.24 -5.00 -21.08
CA PHE A 109 2.01 -4.27 -20.09
C PHE A 109 1.59 -4.59 -18.64
N VAL A 110 0.37 -5.10 -18.40
CA VAL A 110 -0.13 -5.44 -17.06
C VAL A 110 0.70 -6.55 -16.44
N GLU A 111 1.03 -7.56 -17.24
CA GLU A 111 1.88 -8.66 -16.79
C GLU A 111 3.27 -8.17 -16.36
N LYS A 112 3.92 -7.37 -17.20
CA LYS A 112 5.28 -6.86 -16.94
C LYS A 112 5.31 -5.68 -15.97
N GLY A 113 4.32 -4.78 -16.04
CA GLY A 113 4.29 -3.54 -15.28
C GLY A 113 3.57 -3.62 -13.94
N ILE A 114 2.75 -4.65 -13.71
CA ILE A 114 1.98 -4.81 -12.47
C ILE A 114 2.26 -6.17 -11.84
N PHE A 115 1.96 -7.27 -12.52
CA PHE A 115 2.01 -8.60 -11.91
C PHE A 115 3.42 -9.07 -11.60
N SER A 116 4.37 -8.91 -12.52
CA SER A 116 5.77 -9.28 -12.26
C SER A 116 6.40 -8.43 -11.13
N PRO A 117 6.22 -7.10 -11.07
CA PRO A 117 6.61 -6.29 -9.91
C PRO A 117 6.00 -6.75 -8.59
N TRP A 118 4.70 -7.10 -8.57
CA TRP A 118 4.05 -7.61 -7.36
C TRP A 118 4.65 -8.93 -6.88
N ASN A 119 4.92 -9.86 -7.79
CA ASN A 119 5.58 -11.13 -7.44
C ASN A 119 6.96 -10.86 -6.84
N ALA A 120 7.76 -10.00 -7.47
CA ALA A 120 9.09 -9.63 -6.98
C ALA A 120 9.01 -8.93 -5.63
N GLN A 121 8.01 -8.06 -5.42
CA GLN A 121 7.78 -7.37 -4.15
C GLN A 121 7.44 -8.37 -3.04
N MET A 122 6.46 -9.25 -3.25
CA MET A 122 6.08 -10.28 -2.26
C MET A 122 7.27 -11.18 -1.92
N THR A 123 8.07 -11.57 -2.91
CA THR A 123 9.28 -12.38 -2.69
C THR A 123 10.27 -11.67 -1.76
N ARG A 124 10.56 -10.40 -2.01
CA ARG A 124 11.45 -9.60 -1.13
C ARG A 124 10.86 -9.43 0.28
N GLN A 125 9.56 -9.17 0.37
CA GLN A 125 8.86 -9.00 1.65
C GLN A 125 8.86 -10.30 2.46
N LYS A 126 8.62 -11.45 1.83
CA LYS A 126 8.72 -12.78 2.49
C LYS A 126 10.13 -13.03 3.01
N ALA A 127 11.16 -12.72 2.23
CA ALA A 127 12.55 -12.86 2.66
C ALA A 127 12.87 -11.94 3.86
N ALA A 128 12.43 -10.68 3.83
CA ALA A 128 12.63 -9.75 4.93
C ALA A 128 11.99 -10.25 6.24
N ILE A 129 10.80 -10.84 6.16
CA ILE A 129 10.07 -11.36 7.32
C ILE A 129 10.69 -12.63 7.86
N SER A 130 11.20 -13.50 7.01
CA SER A 130 11.84 -14.76 7.44
C SER A 130 13.02 -14.53 8.39
N ILE A 131 13.70 -13.40 8.28
CA ILE A 131 14.80 -12.97 9.16
C ILE A 131 14.28 -12.68 10.59
N ALA A 132 13.03 -12.22 10.73
CA ALA A 132 12.42 -11.95 12.03
C ALA A 132 11.93 -13.20 12.78
N GLY A 133 12.04 -14.36 12.15
CA GLY A 133 11.56 -15.62 12.71
C GLY A 133 10.06 -15.84 12.56
N HIS A 134 9.54 -16.90 13.20
CA HIS A 134 8.16 -17.35 13.02
C HIS A 134 7.06 -16.43 13.60
N GLN A 135 7.43 -15.36 14.28
CA GLN A 135 6.46 -14.46 14.92
C GLN A 135 5.94 -13.38 13.99
N ALA A 136 6.70 -13.00 12.96
CA ALA A 136 6.31 -11.97 12.02
C ALA A 136 5.48 -12.56 10.87
N GLN A 137 4.41 -11.85 10.52
CA GLN A 137 3.49 -12.25 9.47
C GLN A 137 3.43 -11.18 8.37
N LEU A 138 3.14 -11.64 7.14
CA LEU A 138 2.85 -10.79 5.99
C LEU A 138 1.40 -10.96 5.58
N SER A 139 0.71 -9.86 5.32
CA SER A 139 -0.63 -9.89 4.72
C SER A 139 -0.73 -8.84 3.61
N TRP A 140 -1.23 -9.27 2.46
CA TRP A 140 -1.55 -8.42 1.33
C TRP A 140 -3.06 -8.26 1.24
N PHE A 141 -3.52 -7.02 1.28
CA PHE A 141 -4.94 -6.70 1.21
C PHE A 141 -5.28 -6.12 -0.16
N PHE A 142 -6.35 -6.63 -0.74
CA PHE A 142 -6.88 -6.19 -2.02
C PHE A 142 -8.25 -5.56 -1.81
N MET A 143 -8.39 -4.32 -2.30
CA MET A 143 -9.66 -3.61 -2.27
C MET A 143 -10.73 -4.28 -3.16
N GLN A 144 -10.31 -4.97 -4.21
CA GLN A 144 -11.17 -5.57 -5.22
C GLN A 144 -10.91 -7.07 -5.33
N VAL A 145 -11.98 -7.86 -5.21
CA VAL A 145 -11.91 -9.34 -5.21
C VAL A 145 -11.36 -9.90 -6.53
N ARG A 146 -11.71 -9.28 -7.66
CA ARG A 146 -11.21 -9.68 -8.98
C ARG A 146 -9.72 -9.45 -9.11
N THR A 147 -9.23 -8.33 -8.57
CA THR A 147 -7.79 -8.04 -8.52
C THR A 147 -7.04 -9.07 -7.70
N MET A 148 -7.57 -9.47 -6.54
CA MET A 148 -6.97 -10.53 -5.72
C MET A 148 -6.92 -11.87 -6.47
N ALA A 149 -8.01 -12.25 -7.12
CA ALA A 149 -8.07 -13.49 -7.91
C ALA A 149 -7.05 -13.47 -9.06
N ALA A 150 -6.94 -12.34 -9.77
CA ALA A 150 -5.96 -12.17 -10.83
C ALA A 150 -4.52 -12.23 -10.30
N ALA A 151 -4.24 -11.58 -9.18
CA ALA A 151 -2.94 -11.57 -8.54
C ALA A 151 -2.46 -12.98 -8.14
N THR A 152 -3.33 -13.79 -7.55
CA THR A 152 -2.99 -15.17 -7.19
C THR A 152 -2.81 -16.06 -8.41
N ARG A 153 -3.68 -15.91 -9.43
CA ARG A 153 -3.67 -16.77 -10.61
C ARG A 153 -2.57 -16.42 -11.61
N PHE A 154 -2.37 -15.13 -11.90
CA PHE A 154 -1.49 -14.68 -12.99
C PHE A 154 -0.17 -14.08 -12.50
N ALA A 155 -0.16 -13.40 -11.34
CA ALA A 155 1.07 -12.91 -10.74
C ALA A 155 1.79 -13.97 -9.86
N GLY A 156 1.13 -15.11 -9.58
CA GLY A 156 1.70 -16.16 -8.76
C GLY A 156 1.88 -15.77 -7.29
N LEU A 157 1.02 -14.86 -6.79
CA LEU A 157 1.07 -14.48 -5.39
C LEU A 157 0.55 -15.61 -4.50
N ASP A 158 1.13 -15.71 -3.32
CA ASP A 158 0.76 -16.73 -2.33
C ASP A 158 -0.67 -16.48 -1.82
N PRO A 159 -1.64 -17.39 -2.09
CA PRO A 159 -3.02 -17.20 -1.69
C PRO A 159 -3.23 -17.16 -0.18
N LEU A 160 -2.32 -17.71 0.62
CA LEU A 160 -2.39 -17.67 2.08
C LEU A 160 -2.08 -16.26 2.63
N ILE A 161 -1.35 -15.47 1.87
CA ILE A 161 -0.97 -14.10 2.21
C ILE A 161 -2.02 -13.10 1.70
N CYS A 162 -2.66 -13.39 0.55
CA CYS A 162 -3.63 -12.51 -0.09
C CYS A 162 -4.99 -12.55 0.61
N LYS A 163 -5.54 -11.38 0.91
CA LYS A 163 -6.83 -11.20 1.58
C LYS A 163 -7.66 -10.15 0.85
N TYR A 164 -8.97 -10.37 0.77
CA TYR A 164 -9.90 -9.36 0.29
C TYR A 164 -10.39 -8.51 1.47
N GLU A 165 -10.28 -7.20 1.35
CA GLU A 165 -10.80 -6.25 2.33
C GLU A 165 -11.40 -5.06 1.55
N PRO A 166 -12.71 -4.93 1.47
CA PRO A 166 -13.35 -3.84 0.74
C PRO A 166 -13.10 -2.50 1.44
N TYR A 167 -12.96 -1.44 0.66
CA TYR A 167 -12.80 -0.09 1.20
C TYR A 167 -14.18 0.53 1.48
N PRO A 168 -14.53 0.88 2.72
CA PRO A 168 -15.84 1.43 3.05
C PRO A 168 -16.15 2.78 2.38
N GLY A 169 -15.12 3.51 1.96
CA GLY A 169 -15.27 4.76 1.22
C GLY A 169 -15.56 4.57 -0.28
N GLU A 170 -15.51 3.34 -0.79
CA GLU A 170 -15.91 3.00 -2.16
C GLU A 170 -17.42 2.74 -2.19
N VAL A 171 -18.21 3.78 -2.00
CA VAL A 171 -19.65 3.69 -2.33
C VAL A 171 -19.77 3.84 -3.83
N GLY A 172 -20.19 2.74 -4.48
CA GLY A 172 -20.31 2.56 -5.91
C GLY A 172 -21.17 3.55 -6.66
#